data_bd245ee82527b467ecc467e1a4bbc124
#
_entry.id   bd245ee82527b467ecc467e1a4bbc124
#
_cell.length_a   1.000
_cell.length_b   1.000
_cell.length_c   1.000
_cell.angle_alpha   90.00
_cell.angle_beta   90.00
_cell.angle_gamma   90.00
#
_symmetry.space_group_name_H-M   'P 1'
#
loop_
_entity.id
_entity.type
_entity.pdbx_description
1 polymer ?
#
loop_
_entity_poly.entity_id
_entity_poly.type
_entity_poly.pdbx_seq_one_letter_code
_entity_poly.pdbx_strand_id
1 'polypeptide(L)'
;IVPRPDVVALSIDSSIEELTQLFIDTGLSRILIYKESIDDIIGYVHISTLFKDPPTIAKALSRVLIVPETMSAQRLLNLFIRDQKSVAVVVDEFGITAGIVTIEDIMEEIFGEIEDEHDHLNLKEVMISEQEYIFSGRLEVDYLNEKYHLDLEEREEYETLAGLVLYFNQSIPQEGETIVVNNLT
;
A
#
# COMPACT_ATOMS: atom_id res chain seq x y z
N ILE A 1 -2.44 3.36 7.72
CA ILE A 1 -3.48 4.27 8.29
C ILE A 1 -3.17 5.69 7.86
N VAL A 2 -4.15 6.40 7.30
CA VAL A 2 -4.06 7.82 6.95
C VAL A 2 -4.44 8.65 8.18
N PRO A 3 -3.54 9.46 8.75
CA PRO A 3 -3.82 10.26 9.95
C PRO A 3 -4.76 11.43 9.62
N ARG A 4 -5.48 11.93 10.63
CA ARG A 4 -6.46 13.00 10.52
C ARG A 4 -6.03 14.21 9.66
N PRO A 5 -4.81 14.76 9.79
CA PRO A 5 -4.39 15.93 8.99
C PRO A 5 -4.40 15.68 7.48
N ASP A 6 -4.21 14.42 7.07
CA ASP A 6 -4.09 14.00 5.67
C ASP A 6 -5.42 13.48 5.10
N VAL A 7 -6.48 13.45 5.94
CA VAL A 7 -7.80 12.98 5.52
C VAL A 7 -8.46 14.02 4.62
N VAL A 8 -8.77 13.63 3.39
CA VAL A 8 -9.55 14.45 2.45
C VAL A 8 -11.04 14.21 2.66
N ALA A 9 -11.76 15.26 3.02
CA ALA A 9 -13.18 15.22 3.27
C ALA A 9 -13.89 16.47 2.76
N LEU A 10 -15.18 16.36 2.45
CA LEU A 10 -16.04 17.43 1.95
C LEU A 10 -17.36 17.50 2.74
N SER A 11 -17.93 18.69 2.87
CA SER A 11 -19.25 18.85 3.50
C SER A 11 -20.36 18.20 2.66
N ILE A 12 -21.38 17.65 3.35
CA ILE A 12 -22.59 17.15 2.68
C ILE A 12 -23.36 18.24 1.92
N ASP A 13 -23.22 19.50 2.37
CA ASP A 13 -23.88 20.65 1.81
C ASP A 13 -23.14 21.24 0.58
N SER A 14 -21.96 20.71 0.25
CA SER A 14 -21.20 21.08 -0.97
C SER A 14 -21.89 20.61 -2.23
N SER A 15 -21.51 21.19 -3.35
CA SER A 15 -22.05 20.84 -4.67
C SER A 15 -21.39 19.58 -5.25
N ILE A 16 -22.04 18.98 -6.25
CA ILE A 16 -21.47 17.86 -7.02
C ILE A 16 -20.25 18.32 -7.83
N GLU A 17 -20.26 19.57 -8.29
CA GLU A 17 -19.15 20.19 -9.02
C GLU A 17 -17.91 20.30 -8.14
N GLU A 18 -18.05 20.78 -6.89
CA GLU A 18 -16.96 20.84 -5.90
C GLU A 18 -16.40 19.44 -5.58
N LEU A 19 -17.28 18.47 -5.41
CA LEU A 19 -16.87 17.08 -5.19
C LEU A 19 -16.12 16.53 -6.40
N THR A 20 -16.58 16.80 -7.62
CA THR A 20 -15.92 16.36 -8.86
C THR A 20 -14.55 17.00 -9.00
N GLN A 21 -14.42 18.29 -8.73
CA GLN A 21 -13.14 18.98 -8.75
C GLN A 21 -12.17 18.39 -7.73
N LEU A 22 -12.65 18.09 -6.51
CA LEU A 22 -11.83 17.49 -5.48
C LEU A 22 -11.32 16.10 -5.87
N PHE A 23 -12.11 15.28 -6.57
CA PHE A 23 -11.65 14.01 -7.14
C PHE A 23 -10.53 14.20 -8.17
N ILE A 24 -10.66 15.23 -9.03
CA ILE A 24 -9.66 15.54 -10.06
C ILE A 24 -8.34 16.00 -9.41
N ASP A 25 -8.45 16.91 -8.43
CA ASP A 25 -7.28 17.51 -7.77
C ASP A 25 -6.49 16.52 -6.92
N THR A 26 -7.18 15.56 -6.29
CA THR A 26 -6.58 14.60 -5.36
C THR A 26 -6.22 13.28 -6.01
N GLY A 27 -6.87 12.89 -7.12
CA GLY A 27 -6.72 11.57 -7.74
C GLY A 27 -7.27 10.41 -6.90
N LEU A 28 -7.93 10.69 -5.79
CA LEU A 28 -8.48 9.66 -4.89
C LEU A 28 -9.68 8.97 -5.53
N SER A 29 -9.92 7.72 -5.19
CA SER A 29 -11.12 6.97 -5.61
C SER A 29 -12.32 7.17 -4.68
N ARG A 30 -12.09 7.67 -3.46
CA ARG A 30 -13.11 7.90 -2.41
C ARG A 30 -12.82 9.20 -1.68
N ILE A 31 -13.87 10.00 -1.48
CA ILE A 31 -13.82 11.23 -0.67
C ILE A 31 -14.81 11.06 0.48
N LEU A 32 -14.33 11.33 1.70
CA LEU A 32 -15.17 11.28 2.90
C LEU A 32 -16.14 12.46 2.92
N ILE A 33 -17.32 12.23 3.49
CA ILE A 33 -18.33 13.26 3.62
C ILE A 33 -18.66 13.45 5.09
N TYR A 34 -18.57 14.70 5.54
CA TYR A 34 -18.93 15.09 6.90
C TYR A 34 -20.16 15.99 6.91
N LYS A 35 -20.81 16.11 8.07
CA LYS A 35 -21.98 16.98 8.25
C LYS A 35 -21.58 18.35 8.81
N GLU A 36 -21.06 18.39 10.02
CA GLU A 36 -20.68 19.65 10.67
C GLU A 36 -19.17 19.89 10.64
N SER A 37 -18.40 18.87 10.87
CA SER A 37 -16.95 18.90 10.87
C SER A 37 -16.36 17.53 10.51
N ILE A 38 -15.04 17.44 10.35
CA ILE A 38 -14.32 16.20 10.11
C ILE A 38 -14.51 15.17 11.24
N ASP A 39 -15.01 15.58 12.40
CA ASP A 39 -15.35 14.67 13.49
C ASP A 39 -16.76 14.07 13.36
N ASP A 40 -17.56 14.57 12.42
CA ASP A 40 -18.90 14.05 12.11
C ASP A 40 -18.94 13.48 10.68
N ILE A 41 -18.07 12.51 10.41
CA ILE A 41 -18.04 11.80 9.12
C ILE A 41 -19.24 10.86 9.04
N ILE A 42 -20.09 11.05 8.05
CA ILE A 42 -21.34 10.31 7.84
C ILE A 42 -21.22 9.23 6.75
N GLY A 43 -20.17 9.30 5.92
CA GLY A 43 -19.97 8.36 4.83
C GLY A 43 -18.88 8.79 3.87
N TYR A 44 -18.90 8.20 2.69
CA TYR A 44 -18.01 8.57 1.59
C TYR A 44 -18.74 8.52 0.25
N VAL A 45 -18.21 9.19 -0.76
CA VAL A 45 -18.59 9.02 -2.15
C VAL A 45 -17.47 8.33 -2.89
N HIS A 46 -17.79 7.34 -3.70
CA HIS A 46 -16.85 6.70 -4.61
C HIS A 46 -16.94 7.38 -5.99
N ILE A 47 -15.82 7.63 -6.65
CA ILE A 47 -15.76 8.32 -7.94
C ILE A 47 -16.71 7.72 -9.00
N SER A 48 -16.86 6.38 -9.02
CA SER A 48 -17.77 5.70 -9.96
C SER A 48 -19.24 6.07 -9.77
N THR A 49 -19.63 6.60 -8.60
CA THR A 49 -21.01 7.03 -8.37
C THR A 49 -21.36 8.29 -9.15
N LEU A 50 -20.37 9.13 -9.48
CA LEU A 50 -20.57 10.33 -10.28
C LEU A 50 -21.02 10.03 -11.71
N PHE A 51 -20.63 8.87 -12.27
CA PHE A 51 -21.10 8.45 -13.60
C PHE A 51 -22.61 8.18 -13.69
N LYS A 52 -23.31 8.16 -12.55
CA LYS A 52 -24.76 8.00 -12.46
C LYS A 52 -25.50 9.34 -12.36
N ASP A 53 -24.79 10.46 -12.51
CA ASP A 53 -25.30 11.84 -12.40
C ASP A 53 -26.17 12.06 -11.16
N PRO A 54 -25.64 11.81 -9.94
CA PRO A 54 -26.42 12.00 -8.73
C PRO A 54 -26.76 13.50 -8.54
N PRO A 55 -28.01 13.85 -8.21
CA PRO A 55 -28.42 15.25 -8.08
C PRO A 55 -27.84 15.96 -6.85
N THR A 56 -27.36 15.21 -5.85
CA THR A 56 -26.76 15.72 -4.62
C THR A 56 -25.78 14.72 -4.04
N ILE A 57 -24.84 15.20 -3.21
CA ILE A 57 -23.90 14.35 -2.46
C ILE A 57 -24.65 13.34 -1.61
N ALA A 58 -25.77 13.73 -0.99
CA ALA A 58 -26.58 12.83 -0.16
C ALA A 58 -27.11 11.61 -0.93
N LYS A 59 -27.37 11.74 -2.24
CA LYS A 59 -27.81 10.62 -3.11
C LYS A 59 -26.64 9.72 -3.56
N ALA A 60 -25.44 10.26 -3.58
CA ALA A 60 -24.21 9.54 -3.92
C ALA A 60 -23.56 8.85 -2.68
N LEU A 61 -24.03 9.18 -1.47
CA LEU A 61 -23.38 8.80 -0.22
C LEU A 61 -23.47 7.29 0.05
N SER A 62 -22.35 6.71 0.38
CA SER A 62 -22.19 5.34 0.91
C SER A 62 -21.81 5.40 2.39
N ARG A 63 -22.41 4.53 3.20
CA ARG A 63 -22.09 4.46 4.63
C ARG A 63 -20.66 3.97 4.85
N VAL A 64 -19.96 4.59 5.78
CA VAL A 64 -18.62 4.18 6.24
C VAL A 64 -18.72 3.41 7.56
N LEU A 65 -17.75 2.54 7.83
CA LEU A 65 -17.60 1.93 9.17
C LEU A 65 -16.92 2.94 10.09
N ILE A 66 -17.36 2.98 11.35
CA ILE A 66 -16.69 3.76 12.40
C ILE A 66 -16.18 2.75 13.44
N VAL A 67 -14.89 2.82 13.74
CA VAL A 67 -14.22 1.85 14.62
C VAL A 67 -13.32 2.59 15.62
N PRO A 68 -13.18 2.08 16.86
CA PRO A 68 -12.25 2.66 17.81
C PRO A 68 -10.81 2.31 17.44
N GLU A 69 -9.87 3.19 17.76
CA GLU A 69 -8.43 2.97 17.52
C GLU A 69 -7.84 1.76 18.28
N THR A 70 -8.52 1.31 19.33
CA THR A 70 -8.16 0.09 20.08
C THR A 70 -8.53 -1.22 19.38
N MET A 71 -9.21 -1.15 18.21
CA MET A 71 -9.61 -2.34 17.48
C MET A 71 -8.39 -3.00 16.82
N SER A 72 -8.25 -4.33 16.98
CA SER A 72 -7.18 -5.06 16.30
C SER A 72 -7.41 -5.11 14.78
N ALA A 73 -6.31 -5.10 14.01
CA ALA A 73 -6.33 -5.20 12.54
C ALA A 73 -7.11 -6.44 12.06
N GLN A 74 -6.92 -7.59 12.69
CA GLN A 74 -7.63 -8.83 12.34
C GLN A 74 -9.16 -8.71 12.53
N ARG A 75 -9.61 -8.05 13.60
CA ARG A 75 -11.04 -7.82 13.83
C ARG A 75 -11.62 -6.87 12.79
N LEU A 76 -10.87 -5.84 12.44
CA LEU A 76 -11.27 -4.88 11.41
C LEU A 76 -11.34 -5.53 10.03
N LEU A 77 -10.38 -6.39 9.68
CA LEU A 77 -10.41 -7.17 8.44
C LEU A 77 -11.67 -8.01 8.32
N ASN A 78 -12.04 -8.71 9.41
CA ASN A 78 -13.27 -9.50 9.43
C ASN A 78 -14.53 -8.64 9.26
N LEU A 79 -14.55 -7.40 9.80
CA LEU A 79 -15.64 -6.44 9.59
C LEU A 79 -15.70 -5.99 8.12
N PHE A 80 -14.58 -5.66 7.50
CA PHE A 80 -14.52 -5.30 6.08
C PHE A 80 -15.07 -6.40 5.18
N ILE A 81 -14.67 -7.65 5.39
CA ILE A 81 -15.14 -8.80 4.62
C ILE A 81 -16.64 -9.03 4.84
N ARG A 82 -17.09 -9.05 6.10
CA ARG A 82 -18.50 -9.32 6.45
C ARG A 82 -19.45 -8.27 5.89
N ASP A 83 -19.09 -6.99 6.03
CA ASP A 83 -19.95 -5.86 5.68
C ASP A 83 -19.68 -5.34 4.26
N GLN A 84 -18.79 -6.01 3.50
CA GLN A 84 -18.36 -5.64 2.14
C GLN A 84 -17.95 -4.17 2.05
N LYS A 85 -17.12 -3.74 3.01
CA LYS A 85 -16.55 -2.41 3.10
C LYS A 85 -15.05 -2.47 2.90
N SER A 86 -14.46 -1.36 2.47
CA SER A 86 -13.02 -1.26 2.25
C SER A 86 -12.39 -0.03 2.91
N VAL A 87 -13.19 0.77 3.64
CA VAL A 87 -12.71 1.94 4.37
C VAL A 87 -13.46 2.08 5.69
N ALA A 88 -12.75 2.46 6.75
CA ALA A 88 -13.30 2.78 8.05
C ALA A 88 -12.71 4.08 8.59
N VAL A 89 -13.52 4.83 9.32
CA VAL A 89 -13.10 5.98 10.13
C VAL A 89 -12.67 5.44 11.48
N VAL A 90 -11.50 5.83 11.92
CA VAL A 90 -10.94 5.50 13.23
C VAL A 90 -11.21 6.66 14.18
N VAL A 91 -11.80 6.36 15.33
CA VAL A 91 -12.12 7.37 16.35
C VAL A 91 -11.43 7.04 17.67
N ASP A 92 -11.06 8.09 18.40
CA ASP A 92 -10.57 7.98 19.78
C ASP A 92 -11.70 7.70 20.79
N GLU A 93 -11.37 7.67 22.08
CA GLU A 93 -12.32 7.43 23.19
C GLU A 93 -13.36 8.55 23.38
N PHE A 94 -13.13 9.71 22.79
CA PHE A 94 -14.05 10.86 22.82
C PHE A 94 -14.93 10.94 21.57
N GLY A 95 -14.73 10.03 20.60
CA GLY A 95 -15.42 10.03 19.32
C GLY A 95 -14.86 11.01 18.30
N ILE A 96 -13.66 11.56 18.55
CA ILE A 96 -12.94 12.44 17.63
C ILE A 96 -12.27 11.59 16.56
N THR A 97 -12.33 12.01 15.31
CA THR A 97 -11.69 11.31 14.20
C THR A 97 -10.16 11.35 14.36
N ALA A 98 -9.53 10.20 14.56
CA ALA A 98 -8.09 10.01 14.59
C ALA A 98 -7.49 9.85 13.18
N GLY A 99 -8.27 9.27 12.26
CA GLY A 99 -7.87 9.05 10.88
C GLY A 99 -8.79 8.09 10.15
N ILE A 100 -8.31 7.55 9.05
CA ILE A 100 -8.98 6.48 8.31
C ILE A 100 -8.05 5.29 8.09
N VAL A 101 -8.65 4.14 7.88
CA VAL A 101 -7.94 2.92 7.54
C VAL A 101 -8.68 2.22 6.40
N THR A 102 -7.94 1.70 5.45
CA THR A 102 -8.46 0.95 4.32
C THR A 102 -8.20 -0.54 4.48
N ILE A 103 -8.85 -1.36 3.67
CA ILE A 103 -8.58 -2.81 3.66
C ILE A 103 -7.16 -3.06 3.15
N GLU A 104 -6.69 -2.24 2.23
CA GLU A 104 -5.34 -2.26 1.68
C GLU A 104 -4.30 -2.06 2.78
N ASP A 105 -4.45 -1.04 3.66
CA ASP A 105 -3.57 -0.82 4.84
C ASP A 105 -3.51 -2.06 5.76
N ILE A 106 -4.66 -2.70 5.98
CA ILE A 106 -4.74 -3.88 6.85
C ILE A 106 -4.06 -5.09 6.21
N MET A 107 -4.25 -5.25 4.90
CA MET A 107 -3.61 -6.33 4.15
C MET A 107 -2.09 -6.17 4.16
N GLU A 108 -1.60 -4.95 3.91
CA GLU A 108 -0.19 -4.62 3.98
C GLU A 108 0.43 -4.92 5.37
N GLU A 109 -0.27 -4.55 6.45
CA GLU A 109 0.18 -4.82 7.82
C GLU A 109 0.22 -6.32 8.18
N ILE A 110 -0.72 -7.11 7.66
CA ILE A 110 -0.84 -8.55 7.96
C ILE A 110 0.08 -9.41 7.09
N PHE A 111 0.20 -9.07 5.81
CA PHE A 111 0.93 -9.87 4.82
C PHE A 111 2.29 -9.27 4.43
N GLY A 112 2.64 -8.10 4.96
CA GLY A 112 3.74 -7.27 4.48
C GLY A 112 3.36 -6.55 3.18
N GLU A 113 4.30 -5.85 2.59
CA GLU A 113 4.11 -5.36 1.22
C GLU A 113 3.79 -6.59 0.37
N ILE A 114 2.56 -6.68 -0.16
CA ILE A 114 2.21 -7.68 -1.18
C ILE A 114 3.01 -7.24 -2.39
N GLU A 115 4.18 -7.83 -2.58
CA GLU A 115 4.92 -7.68 -3.82
C GLU A 115 3.99 -8.19 -4.92
N ASP A 116 3.49 -7.26 -5.75
CA ASP A 116 2.75 -7.62 -6.96
C ASP A 116 3.74 -8.36 -7.86
N GLU A 117 3.34 -9.50 -8.41
CA GLU A 117 4.14 -10.28 -9.37
C GLU A 117 4.64 -9.43 -10.56
N HIS A 118 4.23 -8.15 -10.61
CA HIS A 118 4.63 -7.15 -11.59
C HIS A 118 5.55 -6.04 -11.06
N ASP A 119 5.93 -6.01 -9.77
CA ASP A 119 6.85 -5.03 -9.20
C ASP A 119 8.32 -5.21 -9.63
N HIS A 120 8.59 -6.16 -10.52
CA HIS A 120 9.86 -6.26 -11.24
C HIS A 120 10.20 -5.01 -12.08
N LEU A 121 9.25 -4.07 -12.23
CA LEU A 121 9.38 -2.91 -13.12
C LEU A 121 10.35 -1.82 -12.62
N ASN A 122 10.85 -1.90 -11.36
CA ASN A 122 11.82 -0.93 -10.82
C ASN A 122 13.07 -1.55 -10.20
N LEU A 123 13.25 -2.86 -10.27
CA LEU A 123 14.48 -3.48 -9.81
C LEU A 123 15.61 -3.16 -10.81
N LYS A 124 16.70 -2.59 -10.29
CA LYS A 124 17.85 -2.27 -11.13
C LYS A 124 18.48 -3.55 -11.64
N GLU A 125 18.47 -3.72 -12.95
CA GLU A 125 18.98 -4.88 -13.64
C GLU A 125 19.68 -4.40 -14.92
N VAL A 126 21.01 -4.31 -14.89
CA VAL A 126 21.82 -3.75 -15.96
C VAL A 126 23.01 -4.67 -16.24
N MET A 127 23.14 -5.13 -17.46
CA MET A 127 24.32 -5.84 -17.94
C MET A 127 25.32 -4.80 -18.47
N ILE A 128 26.48 -4.67 -17.83
CA ILE A 128 27.57 -3.78 -18.24
C ILE A 128 28.44 -4.50 -19.28
N SER A 129 28.76 -5.77 -19.03
CA SER A 129 29.50 -6.65 -19.94
C SER A 129 29.07 -8.10 -19.75
N GLU A 130 29.64 -9.05 -20.50
CA GLU A 130 29.36 -10.49 -20.33
C GLU A 130 29.73 -11.04 -18.93
N GLN A 131 30.54 -10.30 -18.17
CA GLN A 131 31.03 -10.73 -16.86
C GLN A 131 30.74 -9.70 -15.75
N GLU A 132 30.03 -8.61 -16.07
CA GLU A 132 29.76 -7.54 -15.10
C GLU A 132 28.31 -7.06 -15.19
N TYR A 133 27.63 -7.09 -14.06
CA TYR A 133 26.21 -6.78 -13.93
C TYR A 133 25.96 -5.84 -12.74
N ILE A 134 24.90 -5.06 -12.81
CA ILE A 134 24.37 -4.32 -11.68
C ILE A 134 22.96 -4.84 -11.41
N PHE A 135 22.79 -5.49 -10.28
CA PHE A 135 21.54 -6.07 -9.87
C PHE A 135 21.02 -5.45 -8.56
N SER A 136 19.71 -5.27 -8.49
CA SER A 136 19.05 -5.06 -7.20
C SER A 136 19.21 -6.31 -6.33
N GLY A 137 19.54 -6.13 -5.06
CA GLY A 137 19.61 -7.24 -4.10
C GLY A 137 18.29 -7.98 -3.87
N ARG A 138 17.17 -7.41 -4.32
CA ARG A 138 15.83 -8.03 -4.26
C ARG A 138 15.54 -9.02 -5.39
N LEU A 139 16.40 -9.09 -6.42
CA LEU A 139 16.23 -10.07 -7.48
C LEU A 139 16.43 -11.50 -6.94
N GLU A 140 15.59 -12.41 -7.39
CA GLU A 140 15.64 -13.81 -7.00
C GLU A 140 16.82 -14.52 -7.66
N VAL A 141 17.43 -15.43 -6.91
CA VAL A 141 18.64 -16.15 -7.34
C VAL A 141 18.34 -17.08 -8.51
N ASP A 142 17.22 -17.79 -8.47
CA ASP A 142 16.77 -18.68 -9.54
C ASP A 142 16.49 -17.90 -10.84
N TYR A 143 15.81 -16.75 -10.75
CA TYR A 143 15.59 -15.84 -11.89
C TYR A 143 16.91 -15.41 -12.54
N LEU A 144 17.91 -15.01 -11.72
CA LEU A 144 19.21 -14.58 -12.22
C LEU A 144 19.97 -15.74 -12.90
N ASN A 145 19.90 -16.94 -12.33
CA ASN A 145 20.48 -18.14 -12.91
C ASN A 145 19.83 -18.49 -14.25
N GLU A 146 18.50 -18.47 -14.31
CA GLU A 146 17.76 -18.81 -15.53
C GLU A 146 18.04 -17.82 -16.66
N LYS A 147 18.08 -16.52 -16.34
CA LYS A 147 18.23 -15.45 -17.34
C LYS A 147 19.65 -15.19 -17.78
N TYR A 148 20.60 -15.21 -16.84
CA TYR A 148 22.01 -14.82 -17.10
C TYR A 148 23.01 -15.98 -17.04
N HIS A 149 22.56 -17.18 -16.65
CA HIS A 149 23.38 -18.39 -16.53
C HIS A 149 24.58 -18.18 -15.58
N LEU A 150 24.32 -17.56 -14.40
CA LEU A 150 25.37 -17.15 -13.47
C LEU A 150 25.87 -18.27 -12.56
N ASP A 151 25.16 -19.39 -12.46
CA ASP A 151 25.48 -20.53 -11.60
C ASP A 151 25.60 -20.15 -10.12
N LEU A 152 24.71 -19.24 -9.67
CA LEU A 152 24.58 -18.89 -8.25
C LEU A 152 24.04 -20.08 -7.46
N GLU A 153 24.56 -20.32 -6.27
CA GLU A 153 24.09 -21.42 -5.43
C GLU A 153 22.66 -21.14 -4.91
N GLU A 154 21.74 -22.06 -5.16
CA GLU A 154 20.37 -22.01 -4.68
C GLU A 154 20.22 -22.81 -3.38
N ARG A 155 19.55 -22.24 -2.36
CA ARG A 155 19.33 -22.86 -1.06
C ARG A 155 17.98 -22.48 -0.49
N GLU A 156 17.47 -23.30 0.43
CA GLU A 156 16.22 -23.03 1.14
C GLU A 156 16.32 -21.86 2.14
N GLU A 157 17.54 -21.47 2.54
CA GLU A 157 17.81 -20.43 3.51
C GLU A 157 17.72 -19.01 2.93
N TYR A 158 17.70 -18.86 1.61
CA TYR A 158 17.57 -17.57 0.94
C TYR A 158 16.99 -17.71 -0.48
N GLU A 159 16.21 -16.74 -0.90
CA GLU A 159 15.60 -16.69 -2.23
C GLU A 159 16.20 -15.57 -3.08
N THR A 160 16.69 -14.48 -2.46
CA THR A 160 17.14 -13.27 -3.14
C THR A 160 18.66 -13.13 -3.15
N LEU A 161 19.18 -12.29 -4.09
CA LEU A 161 20.62 -11.97 -4.16
C LEU A 161 21.16 -11.34 -2.86
N ALA A 162 20.35 -10.46 -2.21
CA ALA A 162 20.73 -9.93 -0.90
C ALA A 162 20.81 -11.03 0.16
N GLY A 163 19.86 -11.96 0.17
CA GLY A 163 19.87 -13.13 1.05
C GLY A 163 21.11 -13.99 0.86
N LEU A 164 21.45 -14.28 -0.39
CA LEU A 164 22.69 -15.01 -0.74
C LEU A 164 23.92 -14.28 -0.18
N VAL A 165 24.06 -12.97 -0.45
CA VAL A 165 25.18 -12.17 0.05
C VAL A 165 25.27 -12.19 1.57
N LEU A 166 24.14 -11.99 2.27
CA LEU A 166 24.08 -12.03 3.74
C LEU A 166 24.42 -13.40 4.31
N TYR A 167 23.98 -14.47 3.66
CA TYR A 167 24.27 -15.84 4.07
C TYR A 167 25.79 -16.12 4.07
N PHE A 168 26.50 -15.74 3.02
CA PHE A 168 27.95 -15.97 2.94
C PHE A 168 28.76 -14.93 3.73
N ASN A 169 28.37 -13.67 3.74
CA ASN A 169 29.10 -12.60 4.45
C ASN A 169 28.84 -12.56 5.95
N GLN A 170 27.72 -13.15 6.41
CA GLN A 170 27.27 -13.16 7.82
C GLN A 170 27.13 -11.77 8.47
N SER A 171 27.12 -10.71 7.68
CA SER A 171 26.91 -9.33 8.10
C SER A 171 26.35 -8.49 6.95
N ILE A 172 25.67 -7.40 7.26
CA ILE A 172 25.18 -6.45 6.24
C ILE A 172 26.39 -5.71 5.64
N PRO A 173 26.62 -5.81 4.32
CA PRO A 173 27.73 -5.12 3.65
C PRO A 173 27.59 -3.60 3.79
N GLN A 174 28.74 -2.93 3.84
CA GLN A 174 28.80 -1.47 3.73
C GLN A 174 28.87 -1.05 2.27
N GLU A 175 28.48 0.20 1.99
CA GLU A 175 28.57 0.76 0.65
C GLU A 175 30.03 0.72 0.12
N GLY A 176 30.20 0.12 -1.05
CA GLY A 176 31.52 -0.07 -1.66
C GLY A 176 32.32 -1.27 -1.13
N GLU A 177 31.75 -2.08 -0.26
CA GLU A 177 32.40 -3.32 0.21
C GLU A 177 32.41 -4.37 -0.90
N THR A 178 33.54 -5.06 -1.03
CA THR A 178 33.72 -6.15 -1.99
C THR A 178 33.56 -7.50 -1.28
N ILE A 179 32.65 -8.32 -1.75
CA ILE A 179 32.36 -9.65 -1.22
C ILE A 179 32.61 -10.68 -2.31
N VAL A 180 33.30 -11.75 -1.96
CA VAL A 180 33.55 -12.87 -2.85
C VAL A 180 32.69 -14.05 -2.45
N VAL A 181 31.82 -14.50 -3.35
CA VAL A 181 30.97 -15.68 -3.18
C VAL A 181 31.30 -16.66 -4.29
N ASN A 182 31.90 -17.79 -3.92
CA ASN A 182 32.44 -18.77 -4.87
C ASN A 182 33.44 -18.11 -5.84
N ASN A 183 33.09 -18.00 -7.15
CA ASN A 183 33.92 -17.37 -8.19
C ASN A 183 33.42 -16.00 -8.63
N LEU A 184 32.46 -15.42 -7.90
CA LEU A 184 31.83 -14.14 -8.18
C LEU A 184 32.27 -13.07 -7.17
N THR A 185 32.37 -11.83 -7.62
CA THR A 185 32.82 -10.69 -6.81
C THR A 185 31.85 -9.54 -6.97
#